data_dad85f59e61938372e95bf7abbe7049b
#
_entry.id   dad85f59e61938372e95bf7abbe7049b
#
_cell.length_a   1.000
_cell.length_b   1.000
_cell.length_c   1.000
_cell.angle_alpha   90.00
_cell.angle_beta   90.00
_cell.angle_gamma   90.00
#
_symmetry.space_group_name_H-M   'P 1'
#
loop_
_entity.id
_entity.type
_entity.pdbx_description
1 polymer ?
#
loop_
_entity_poly.entity_id
_entity_poly.type
_entity_poly.pdbx_seq_one_letter_code
_entity_poly.pdbx_strand_id
1 'polypeptide(L)'
;MNDITTIESAIGLSFHDRDLLWQALTHTTYARALGTSEAHNEWLAIFGDTLLDLIVVEYLDRVHGNQRSNGFISQERDKLVNDEALILFAEKIDLHKLIRVKREDDRISSKDIANSFEALLAAIYLDRGLDTVRSWFVDRFLIPPVLNPNTSKAIGISPIADIVKIEAKIASVFCNKALLQTAITTRSYGMNQQNPENHNQGLALLGDTLLDVIVLEYLYKCKGKYGKGKLSNNRDELVKNSTLKIIADRLGLGNLILHSGVLGSKNLTDGVEAILGAIYLDRGLGVARDWFFSQLPKEKIAQIEDLFYEKSADRVLTEKIFVTDPLISATDTDYSQLDALLSTGKWQAADLETREVMLRVIGRVDFLPRELIEEFPCEDLRIIDRLWRHYSRDRFGFSIQVEILNEVGGNWDNFGDRVGWRIDGIWQPK
;
A
#
# COMPACT_ATOMS: atom_id res chain seq x y z
N MET A 1 33.31 15.05 -3.65
CA MET A 1 32.04 14.30 -3.71
C MET A 1 32.09 13.26 -2.62
N ASN A 2 31.11 13.22 -1.75
CA ASN A 2 31.03 12.16 -0.74
C ASN A 2 30.86 10.83 -1.47
N ASP A 3 31.59 9.80 -1.05
CA ASP A 3 31.39 8.43 -1.53
C ASP A 3 30.01 7.96 -1.09
N ILE A 4 29.35 7.16 -1.92
CA ILE A 4 27.98 6.65 -1.67
C ILE A 4 27.90 5.90 -0.34
N THR A 5 28.94 5.18 0.03
CA THR A 5 29.04 4.46 1.31
C THR A 5 29.07 5.41 2.52
N THR A 6 29.66 6.60 2.38
CA THR A 6 29.63 7.65 3.40
C THR A 6 28.20 8.21 3.55
N ILE A 7 27.48 8.36 2.45
CA ILE A 7 26.10 8.82 2.44
C ILE A 7 25.18 7.78 3.10
N GLU A 8 25.29 6.52 2.69
CA GLU A 8 24.54 5.40 3.28
C GLU A 8 24.80 5.29 4.79
N SER A 9 26.03 5.51 5.21
CA SER A 9 26.41 5.50 6.63
C SER A 9 25.78 6.67 7.42
N ALA A 10 25.72 7.86 6.84
CA ALA A 10 25.08 9.03 7.46
C ALA A 10 23.56 8.85 7.59
N ILE A 11 22.92 8.31 6.55
CA ILE A 11 21.52 7.95 6.54
C ILE A 11 21.24 6.74 7.45
N GLY A 12 22.25 5.87 7.64
CA GLY A 12 22.18 4.62 8.42
C GLY A 12 21.33 3.56 7.73
N LEU A 13 21.33 3.56 6.39
CA LEU A 13 20.64 2.58 5.54
C LEU A 13 21.44 2.41 4.24
N SER A 14 21.67 1.16 3.83
CA SER A 14 22.22 0.85 2.52
C SER A 14 21.11 0.76 1.48
N PHE A 15 21.39 1.11 0.23
CA PHE A 15 20.45 1.07 -0.88
C PHE A 15 20.82 -0.06 -1.85
N HIS A 16 19.80 -0.78 -2.35
CA HIS A 16 19.96 -1.71 -3.48
C HIS A 16 20.10 -0.91 -4.78
N ASP A 17 19.21 0.08 -4.97
CA ASP A 17 19.26 1.04 -6.08
C ASP A 17 19.91 2.36 -5.62
N ARG A 18 21.23 2.47 -5.82
CA ARG A 18 22.01 3.66 -5.48
C ARG A 18 21.71 4.87 -6.35
N ASP A 19 21.21 4.66 -7.57
CA ASP A 19 20.81 5.74 -8.47
C ASP A 19 19.59 6.46 -7.92
N LEU A 20 18.69 5.72 -7.27
CA LEU A 20 17.52 6.28 -6.57
C LEU A 20 17.94 7.19 -5.40
N LEU A 21 18.95 6.78 -4.62
CA LEU A 21 19.52 7.63 -3.57
C LEU A 21 20.15 8.90 -4.16
N TRP A 22 20.93 8.76 -5.24
CA TRP A 22 21.50 9.92 -5.94
C TRP A 22 20.43 10.86 -6.47
N GLN A 23 19.35 10.33 -7.03
CA GLN A 23 18.22 11.12 -7.51
C GLN A 23 17.58 11.92 -6.35
N ALA A 24 17.34 11.29 -5.20
CA ALA A 24 16.76 11.94 -4.02
C ALA A 24 17.60 13.13 -3.52
N LEU A 25 18.92 13.02 -3.59
CA LEU A 25 19.87 14.05 -3.15
C LEU A 25 20.22 15.08 -4.23
N THR A 26 19.66 15.00 -5.44
CA THR A 26 20.00 15.87 -6.56
C THR A 26 18.93 16.92 -6.80
N HIS A 27 19.27 18.17 -6.57
CA HIS A 27 18.39 19.28 -6.89
C HIS A 27 18.33 19.52 -8.42
N THR A 28 17.21 20.07 -8.91
CA THR A 28 16.99 20.37 -10.34
C THR A 28 18.07 21.20 -10.99
N THR A 29 18.67 22.16 -10.26
CA THR A 29 19.76 23.02 -10.79
C THR A 29 21.03 22.23 -11.07
N TYR A 30 21.35 21.23 -10.22
CA TYR A 30 22.51 20.38 -10.43
C TYR A 30 22.30 19.44 -11.62
N ALA A 31 21.14 18.79 -11.71
CA ALA A 31 20.80 17.92 -12.84
C ALA A 31 20.84 18.68 -14.17
N ARG A 32 20.29 19.88 -14.20
CA ARG A 32 20.32 20.78 -15.38
C ARG A 32 21.74 21.13 -15.80
N ALA A 33 22.62 21.42 -14.84
CA ALA A 33 24.01 21.74 -15.11
C ALA A 33 24.80 20.56 -15.70
N LEU A 34 24.36 19.31 -15.44
CA LEU A 34 24.94 18.11 -16.02
C LEU A 34 24.30 17.67 -17.33
N GLY A 35 23.22 18.34 -17.79
CA GLY A 35 22.46 17.92 -18.95
C GLY A 35 21.57 16.70 -18.72
N THR A 36 21.37 16.28 -17.47
CA THR A 36 20.55 15.13 -17.06
C THR A 36 19.23 15.60 -16.47
N SER A 37 18.35 16.14 -17.29
CA SER A 37 17.13 16.85 -16.85
C SER A 37 16.13 15.97 -16.07
N GLU A 38 16.29 14.66 -16.05
CA GLU A 38 15.32 13.72 -15.45
C GLU A 38 15.76 13.12 -14.11
N ALA A 39 17.03 13.21 -13.76
CA ALA A 39 17.60 12.60 -12.54
C ALA A 39 17.69 13.59 -11.37
N HIS A 40 16.54 14.14 -10.95
CA HIS A 40 16.46 15.07 -9.82
C HIS A 40 15.32 14.70 -8.86
N ASN A 41 15.32 15.31 -7.66
CA ASN A 41 14.48 14.95 -6.53
C ASN A 41 13.02 15.44 -6.55
N GLU A 42 12.64 16.31 -7.48
CA GLU A 42 11.35 17.01 -7.42
C GLU A 42 10.13 16.05 -7.38
N TRP A 43 10.21 14.97 -8.13
CA TRP A 43 9.18 13.95 -8.16
C TRP A 43 9.14 13.12 -6.86
N LEU A 44 10.33 12.69 -6.43
CA LEU A 44 10.47 11.95 -5.19
C LEU A 44 10.02 12.77 -3.98
N ALA A 45 10.22 14.11 -4.00
CA ALA A 45 9.75 14.99 -2.95
C ALA A 45 8.21 14.99 -2.84
N ILE A 46 7.49 15.11 -3.97
CA ILE A 46 6.02 15.04 -3.96
C ILE A 46 5.53 13.71 -3.38
N PHE A 47 6.17 12.62 -3.79
CA PHE A 47 5.81 11.30 -3.30
C PHE A 47 6.17 11.12 -1.82
N GLY A 48 7.32 11.62 -1.41
CA GLY A 48 7.78 11.55 -0.03
C GLY A 48 6.96 12.38 0.95
N ASP A 49 6.47 13.54 0.53
CA ASP A 49 5.52 14.36 1.30
C ASP A 49 4.25 13.56 1.63
N THR A 50 3.65 12.95 0.63
CA THR A 50 2.46 12.09 0.80
C THR A 50 2.74 10.85 1.67
N LEU A 51 3.91 10.24 1.49
CA LEU A 51 4.32 9.09 2.28
C LEU A 51 4.56 9.45 3.75
N LEU A 52 5.15 10.61 3.99
CA LEU A 52 5.33 11.15 5.34
C LEU A 52 4.00 11.38 6.03
N ASP A 53 3.02 11.96 5.33
CA ASP A 53 1.65 12.13 5.83
C ASP A 53 1.06 10.79 6.28
N LEU A 54 1.17 9.74 5.47
CA LEU A 54 0.70 8.40 5.83
C LEU A 54 1.39 7.86 7.09
N ILE A 55 2.73 7.91 7.14
CA ILE A 55 3.51 7.41 8.28
C ILE A 55 3.15 8.15 9.57
N VAL A 56 2.99 9.48 9.48
CA VAL A 56 2.65 10.32 10.65
C VAL A 56 1.21 10.08 11.10
N VAL A 57 0.25 9.95 10.19
CA VAL A 57 -1.15 9.63 10.54
C VAL A 57 -1.22 8.27 11.22
N GLU A 58 -0.55 7.24 10.71
CA GLU A 58 -0.47 5.92 11.37
C GLU A 58 0.18 6.00 12.76
N TYR A 59 1.27 6.74 12.89
CA TYR A 59 1.93 6.96 14.18
C TYR A 59 1.00 7.61 15.18
N LEU A 60 0.33 8.69 14.80
CA LEU A 60 -0.60 9.42 15.66
C LEU A 60 -1.82 8.58 16.05
N ASP A 61 -2.34 7.77 15.13
CA ASP A 61 -3.44 6.83 15.41
C ASP A 61 -3.01 5.78 16.46
N ARG A 62 -1.80 5.22 16.32
CA ARG A 62 -1.25 4.27 17.31
C ARG A 62 -1.02 4.91 18.69
N VAL A 63 -0.58 6.17 18.74
CA VAL A 63 -0.30 6.89 19.99
C VAL A 63 -1.59 7.30 20.69
N HIS A 64 -2.55 7.83 19.95
CA HIS A 64 -3.74 8.47 20.49
C HIS A 64 -5.00 7.60 20.41
N GLY A 65 -5.03 6.61 19.49
CA GLY A 65 -6.21 5.79 19.23
C GLY A 65 -7.44 6.59 18.80
N ASN A 66 -8.59 5.93 18.76
CA ASN A 66 -9.87 6.52 18.35
C ASN A 66 -10.42 7.63 19.28
N GLN A 67 -9.71 7.96 20.37
CA GLN A 67 -10.18 8.92 21.37
C GLN A 67 -10.03 10.39 20.95
N ARG A 68 -9.46 10.67 19.75
CA ARG A 68 -9.20 12.03 19.28
C ARG A 68 -9.96 12.32 17.99
N SER A 69 -10.40 13.57 17.86
CA SER A 69 -11.06 14.02 16.62
C SER A 69 -10.04 14.11 15.47
N ASN A 70 -10.53 13.94 14.23
CA ASN A 70 -9.68 14.15 13.04
C ASN A 70 -8.99 15.51 13.04
N GLY A 71 -9.67 16.56 13.53
CA GLY A 71 -9.06 17.89 13.67
C GLY A 71 -7.85 17.91 14.61
N PHE A 72 -7.87 17.13 15.69
CA PHE A 72 -6.70 16.99 16.56
C PHE A 72 -5.57 16.24 15.84
N ILE A 73 -5.86 15.11 15.20
CA ILE A 73 -4.84 14.35 14.44
C ILE A 73 -4.24 15.22 13.34
N SER A 74 -5.06 15.97 12.59
CA SER A 74 -4.57 16.90 11.56
C SER A 74 -3.64 17.97 12.14
N GLN A 75 -3.98 18.56 13.28
CA GLN A 75 -3.13 19.57 13.93
C GLN A 75 -1.81 19.00 14.43
N GLU A 76 -1.81 17.79 14.99
CA GLU A 76 -0.57 17.14 15.43
C GLU A 76 0.28 16.70 14.24
N ARG A 77 -0.36 16.21 13.15
CA ARG A 77 0.31 15.92 11.89
C ARG A 77 1.03 17.16 11.35
N ASP A 78 0.33 18.28 11.23
CA ASP A 78 0.89 19.52 10.67
C ASP A 78 2.15 20.00 11.41
N LYS A 79 2.29 19.69 12.70
CA LYS A 79 3.51 19.98 13.46
C LYS A 79 4.69 19.09 13.08
N LEU A 80 4.44 17.90 12.57
CA LEU A 80 5.45 16.89 12.26
C LEU A 80 5.84 16.87 10.78
N VAL A 81 4.99 17.46 9.91
CA VAL A 81 5.22 17.43 8.45
C VAL A 81 5.54 18.81 7.85
N ASN A 82 5.57 19.87 8.64
CA ASN A 82 5.92 21.20 8.13
C ASN A 82 7.42 21.35 7.83
N ASP A 83 7.76 22.32 7.00
CA ASP A 83 9.16 22.56 6.57
C ASP A 83 10.13 22.71 7.76
N GLU A 84 9.72 23.33 8.87
CA GLU A 84 10.56 23.50 10.07
C GLU A 84 10.91 22.17 10.71
N ALA A 85 9.93 21.27 10.85
CA ALA A 85 10.14 19.92 11.38
C ALA A 85 11.05 19.10 10.44
N LEU A 86 10.84 19.19 9.13
CA LEU A 86 11.66 18.46 8.14
C LEU A 86 13.12 18.91 8.15
N ILE A 87 13.37 20.21 8.33
CA ILE A 87 14.73 20.76 8.47
C ILE A 87 15.40 20.17 9.73
N LEU A 88 14.69 20.15 10.87
CA LEU A 88 15.22 19.56 12.11
C LEU A 88 15.53 18.06 11.96
N PHE A 89 14.70 17.30 11.23
CA PHE A 89 14.97 15.90 10.92
C PHE A 89 16.18 15.75 10.00
N ALA A 90 16.27 16.57 8.97
CA ALA A 90 17.40 16.58 8.04
C ALA A 90 18.74 16.93 8.72
N GLU A 91 18.72 17.85 9.68
CA GLU A 91 19.90 18.21 10.47
C GLU A 91 20.43 17.04 11.30
N LYS A 92 19.56 16.20 11.87
CA LYS A 92 19.95 15.02 12.65
C LYS A 92 20.80 14.00 11.87
N ILE A 93 20.67 13.99 10.54
CA ILE A 93 21.43 13.11 9.64
C ILE A 93 22.40 13.86 8.75
N ASP A 94 22.68 15.13 9.05
CA ASP A 94 23.55 16.00 8.27
C ASP A 94 23.18 16.08 6.77
N LEU A 95 21.88 15.93 6.42
CA LEU A 95 21.41 15.82 5.04
C LEU A 95 21.83 17.01 4.18
N HIS A 96 21.88 18.22 4.75
CA HIS A 96 22.29 19.44 4.06
C HIS A 96 23.73 19.35 3.48
N LYS A 97 24.61 18.50 4.04
CA LYS A 97 25.95 18.25 3.54
C LYS A 97 25.99 17.28 2.35
N LEU A 98 24.89 16.58 2.10
CA LEU A 98 24.76 15.51 1.09
C LEU A 98 24.04 15.97 -0.17
N ILE A 99 23.26 17.07 -0.09
CA ILE A 99 22.46 17.59 -1.21
C ILE A 99 23.37 18.14 -2.30
N ARG A 100 23.13 17.74 -3.54
CA ARG A 100 23.82 18.23 -4.72
C ARG A 100 23.02 19.38 -5.32
N VAL A 101 23.54 20.60 -5.19
CA VAL A 101 22.98 21.84 -5.75
C VAL A 101 24.03 22.52 -6.63
N LYS A 102 23.62 23.23 -7.66
CA LYS A 102 24.48 24.06 -8.51
C LYS A 102 23.82 25.43 -8.70
N ARG A 103 24.32 26.43 -7.97
CA ARG A 103 23.91 27.83 -8.04
C ARG A 103 25.15 28.71 -8.00
N GLU A 104 25.03 29.99 -8.33
CA GLU A 104 26.14 30.94 -8.32
C GLU A 104 26.78 31.10 -6.93
N ASP A 105 25.99 30.98 -5.87
CA ASP A 105 26.40 31.13 -4.48
C ASP A 105 26.52 29.79 -3.74
N ASP A 106 26.25 28.67 -4.42
CA ASP A 106 26.19 27.28 -3.87
C ASP A 106 25.35 27.15 -2.60
N ARG A 107 24.42 28.08 -2.33
CA ARG A 107 23.56 28.04 -1.14
C ARG A 107 22.45 27.06 -1.30
N ILE A 108 22.19 26.32 -0.23
CA ILE A 108 21.07 25.39 -0.07
C ILE A 108 20.00 26.13 0.74
N SER A 109 18.78 26.26 0.19
CA SER A 109 17.67 26.88 0.91
C SER A 109 17.00 25.88 1.85
N SER A 110 16.25 26.40 2.82
CA SER A 110 15.41 25.58 3.72
C SER A 110 14.46 24.65 2.93
N LYS A 111 13.87 25.16 1.84
CA LYS A 111 12.99 24.34 0.97
C LYS A 111 13.74 23.25 0.22
N ASP A 112 14.98 23.49 -0.19
CA ASP A 112 15.80 22.43 -0.82
C ASP A 112 16.08 21.30 0.17
N ILE A 113 16.29 21.63 1.45
CA ILE A 113 16.53 20.66 2.52
C ILE A 113 15.26 19.85 2.79
N ALA A 114 14.11 20.50 2.96
CA ALA A 114 12.83 19.84 3.18
C ALA A 114 12.49 18.91 2.00
N ASN A 115 12.52 19.41 0.76
CA ASN A 115 12.26 18.60 -0.44
C ASN A 115 13.21 17.41 -0.56
N SER A 116 14.49 17.56 -0.16
CA SER A 116 15.46 16.45 -0.23
C SER A 116 15.20 15.42 0.88
N PHE A 117 14.69 15.83 2.03
CA PHE A 117 14.27 14.91 3.07
C PHE A 117 13.03 14.09 2.66
N GLU A 118 12.02 14.75 2.10
CA GLU A 118 10.86 14.08 1.50
C GLU A 118 11.30 13.10 0.40
N ALA A 119 12.15 13.55 -0.52
CA ALA A 119 12.67 12.71 -1.60
C ALA A 119 13.43 11.49 -1.07
N LEU A 120 14.16 11.62 0.05
CA LEU A 120 14.84 10.51 0.70
C LEU A 120 13.83 9.49 1.25
N LEU A 121 12.73 9.91 1.85
CA LEU A 121 11.67 9.00 2.31
C LEU A 121 11.09 8.20 1.13
N ALA A 122 10.79 8.87 0.02
CA ALA A 122 10.32 8.20 -1.19
C ALA A 122 11.36 7.21 -1.75
N ALA A 123 12.63 7.58 -1.75
CA ALA A 123 13.70 6.70 -2.21
C ALA A 123 13.82 5.44 -1.32
N ILE A 124 13.76 5.59 0.01
CA ILE A 124 13.76 4.45 0.94
C ILE A 124 12.54 3.55 0.68
N TYR A 125 11.36 4.14 0.48
CA TYR A 125 10.15 3.39 0.18
C TYR A 125 10.27 2.58 -1.13
N LEU A 126 10.73 3.22 -2.19
CA LEU A 126 10.86 2.59 -3.50
C LEU A 126 11.93 1.50 -3.54
N ASP A 127 12.98 1.64 -2.73
CA ASP A 127 14.09 0.68 -2.63
C ASP A 127 13.76 -0.47 -1.66
N ARG A 128 13.04 -0.20 -0.55
CA ARG A 128 12.91 -1.11 0.59
C ARG A 128 11.49 -1.29 1.12
N GLY A 129 10.51 -0.60 0.56
CA GLY A 129 9.11 -0.72 0.94
C GLY A 129 8.71 0.08 2.17
N LEU A 130 7.38 0.02 2.46
CA LEU A 130 6.73 0.87 3.46
C LEU A 130 7.23 0.59 4.88
N ASP A 131 7.41 -0.66 5.25
CA ASP A 131 7.79 -1.02 6.62
C ASP A 131 9.18 -0.51 6.97
N THR A 132 10.11 -0.56 6.00
CA THR A 132 11.47 -0.03 6.18
C THR A 132 11.46 1.48 6.38
N VAL A 133 10.79 2.24 5.50
CA VAL A 133 10.76 3.70 5.63
C VAL A 133 10.01 4.14 6.89
N ARG A 134 8.94 3.45 7.24
CA ARG A 134 8.19 3.69 8.49
C ARG A 134 9.07 3.50 9.72
N SER A 135 9.72 2.35 9.87
CA SER A 135 10.62 2.08 10.99
C SER A 135 11.79 3.04 11.01
N TRP A 136 12.42 3.29 9.85
CA TRP A 136 13.52 4.22 9.73
C TRP A 136 13.15 5.63 10.20
N PHE A 137 11.95 6.12 9.85
CA PHE A 137 11.49 7.46 10.24
C PHE A 137 11.07 7.50 11.72
N VAL A 138 10.20 6.57 12.14
CA VAL A 138 9.65 6.58 13.52
C VAL A 138 10.77 6.39 14.56
N ASP A 139 11.66 5.41 14.38
CA ASP A 139 12.69 5.09 15.35
C ASP A 139 13.74 6.21 15.49
N ARG A 140 13.95 7.02 14.45
CA ARG A 140 14.96 8.08 14.44
C ARG A 140 14.44 9.44 14.88
N PHE A 141 13.21 9.75 14.52
CA PHE A 141 12.72 11.13 14.59
C PHE A 141 11.54 11.29 15.54
N LEU A 142 10.76 10.23 15.76
CA LEU A 142 9.63 10.24 16.66
C LEU A 142 9.95 9.44 17.94
N ILE A 143 9.16 9.65 18.98
CA ILE A 143 9.24 8.81 20.18
C ILE A 143 8.47 7.53 19.86
N PRO A 144 9.09 6.33 19.91
CA PRO A 144 8.37 5.09 19.68
C PRO A 144 7.13 5.03 20.56
N PRO A 145 5.94 4.72 20.01
CA PRO A 145 4.74 4.63 20.81
C PRO A 145 4.91 3.53 21.85
N VAL A 146 4.72 3.87 23.09
CA VAL A 146 4.53 2.85 24.14
C VAL A 146 3.22 2.17 23.78
N LEU A 147 3.30 0.96 23.21
CA LEU A 147 2.12 0.19 22.84
C LEU A 147 1.28 0.00 24.11
N ASN A 148 0.16 0.70 24.14
CA ASN A 148 -0.79 0.53 25.22
C ASN A 148 -1.56 -0.77 24.92
N PRO A 149 -1.34 -1.88 25.68
CA PRO A 149 -1.96 -3.17 25.36
C PRO A 149 -3.49 -3.13 25.41
N ASN A 150 -4.06 -2.01 25.85
CA ASN A 150 -5.51 -1.79 25.93
C ASN A 150 -6.14 -1.19 24.66
N THR A 151 -5.36 -0.83 23.62
CA THR A 151 -5.92 -0.30 22.35
C THR A 151 -6.61 -1.38 21.50
N SER A 152 -6.41 -2.65 21.83
CA SER A 152 -7.09 -3.81 21.20
C SER A 152 -8.37 -4.23 21.91
N LYS A 153 -8.98 -3.41 22.74
CA LYS A 153 -10.31 -3.74 23.24
C LYS A 153 -11.27 -3.82 22.05
N ALA A 154 -11.62 -5.05 21.68
CA ALA A 154 -12.78 -5.31 20.87
C ALA A 154 -13.98 -4.61 21.55
N ILE A 155 -14.30 -3.42 21.03
CA ILE A 155 -15.44 -2.65 21.51
C ILE A 155 -16.65 -3.48 21.14
N GLY A 156 -17.42 -3.89 22.16
CA GLY A 156 -18.59 -4.75 22.01
C GLY A 156 -19.71 -4.09 21.20
N ILE A 157 -19.51 -4.08 19.88
CA ILE A 157 -20.58 -3.76 18.94
C ILE A 157 -21.29 -5.09 18.69
N SER A 158 -22.63 -5.08 18.81
CA SER A 158 -23.40 -6.22 18.36
C SER A 158 -23.03 -6.51 16.90
N PRO A 159 -22.60 -7.73 16.56
CA PRO A 159 -22.20 -8.06 15.20
C PRO A 159 -23.34 -7.71 14.24
N ILE A 160 -23.01 -7.03 13.14
CA ILE A 160 -23.99 -6.82 12.06
C ILE A 160 -24.33 -8.21 11.52
N ALA A 161 -25.60 -8.60 11.60
CA ALA A 161 -26.09 -9.93 11.22
C ALA A 161 -25.70 -10.35 9.78
N ASP A 162 -25.33 -9.37 8.93
CA ASP A 162 -25.07 -9.55 7.51
C ASP A 162 -23.66 -9.09 7.08
N ILE A 163 -22.67 -9.11 7.97
CA ILE A 163 -21.30 -8.64 7.66
C ILE A 163 -20.70 -9.38 6.43
N VAL A 164 -21.01 -10.67 6.29
CA VAL A 164 -20.56 -11.49 5.14
C VAL A 164 -21.17 -11.00 3.83
N LYS A 165 -22.43 -10.53 3.84
CA LYS A 165 -23.05 -9.94 2.64
C LYS A 165 -22.41 -8.60 2.28
N ILE A 166 -21.95 -7.85 3.28
CA ILE A 166 -21.24 -6.59 3.05
C ILE A 166 -19.87 -6.89 2.42
N GLU A 167 -19.12 -7.85 2.95
CA GLU A 167 -17.85 -8.31 2.36
C GLU A 167 -17.99 -8.72 0.89
N ALA A 168 -19.03 -9.50 0.58
CA ALA A 168 -19.31 -9.89 -0.80
C ALA A 168 -19.58 -8.68 -1.71
N LYS A 169 -20.29 -7.66 -1.22
CA LYS A 169 -20.60 -6.45 -2.00
C LYS A 169 -19.39 -5.57 -2.22
N ILE A 170 -18.54 -5.41 -1.19
CA ILE A 170 -17.32 -4.61 -1.32
C ILE A 170 -16.18 -5.40 -1.96
N ALA A 171 -16.39 -6.67 -2.28
CA ALA A 171 -15.40 -7.58 -2.86
C ALA A 171 -14.11 -7.65 -2.02
N SER A 172 -14.25 -7.69 -0.68
CA SER A 172 -13.12 -7.84 0.24
C SER A 172 -13.53 -8.59 1.51
N VAL A 173 -12.75 -9.60 1.88
CA VAL A 173 -12.94 -10.39 3.10
C VAL A 173 -12.00 -9.86 4.19
N PHE A 174 -12.50 -9.71 5.40
CA PHE A 174 -11.75 -9.20 6.54
C PHE A 174 -11.41 -10.31 7.54
N CYS A 175 -10.17 -10.34 8.03
CA CYS A 175 -9.77 -11.12 9.19
C CYS A 175 -10.38 -10.51 10.46
N ASN A 176 -10.29 -9.19 10.60
CA ASN A 176 -10.91 -8.44 11.70
C ASN A 176 -12.21 -7.75 11.22
N LYS A 177 -13.34 -8.41 11.43
CA LYS A 177 -14.67 -7.89 11.05
C LYS A 177 -15.02 -6.55 11.73
N ALA A 178 -14.43 -6.24 12.88
CA ALA A 178 -14.68 -4.98 13.57
C ALA A 178 -14.16 -3.77 12.77
N LEU A 179 -13.08 -3.92 12.01
CA LEU A 179 -12.57 -2.88 11.12
C LEU A 179 -13.60 -2.52 10.04
N LEU A 180 -14.17 -3.52 9.38
CA LEU A 180 -15.22 -3.29 8.39
C LEU A 180 -16.45 -2.62 9.02
N GLN A 181 -16.87 -3.09 10.18
CA GLN A 181 -18.00 -2.51 10.89
C GLN A 181 -17.75 -1.03 11.24
N THR A 182 -16.55 -0.69 11.72
CA THR A 182 -16.13 0.69 11.98
C THR A 182 -16.14 1.51 10.70
N ALA A 183 -15.60 0.99 9.59
CA ALA A 183 -15.51 1.68 8.31
C ALA A 183 -16.87 2.10 7.74
N ILE A 184 -17.90 1.29 7.95
CA ILE A 184 -19.27 1.59 7.48
C ILE A 184 -20.14 2.32 8.52
N THR A 185 -19.60 2.70 9.69
CA THR A 185 -20.33 3.39 10.76
C THR A 185 -20.01 4.88 10.73
N THR A 186 -20.99 5.74 10.41
CA THR A 186 -20.82 7.18 10.49
C THR A 186 -20.78 7.67 11.94
N ARG A 187 -20.16 8.83 12.16
CA ARG A 187 -20.12 9.46 13.48
C ARG A 187 -21.52 9.72 14.04
N SER A 188 -22.47 10.16 13.20
CA SER A 188 -23.85 10.42 13.62
C SER A 188 -24.54 9.16 14.15
N TYR A 189 -24.26 8.01 13.55
CA TYR A 189 -24.79 6.74 14.02
C TYR A 189 -24.14 6.31 15.32
N GLY A 190 -22.82 6.35 15.41
CA GLY A 190 -22.06 6.00 16.62
C GLY A 190 -22.51 6.80 17.84
N MET A 191 -22.70 8.11 17.68
CA MET A 191 -23.20 8.97 18.77
C MET A 191 -24.59 8.58 19.24
N ASN A 192 -25.50 8.24 18.32
CA ASN A 192 -26.86 7.80 18.67
C ASN A 192 -26.89 6.42 19.35
N GLN A 193 -25.89 5.59 19.09
CA GLN A 193 -25.74 4.27 19.75
C GLN A 193 -24.98 4.34 21.09
N GLN A 194 -24.74 5.53 21.62
CA GLN A 194 -23.93 5.78 22.83
C GLN A 194 -22.50 5.20 22.74
N ASN A 195 -21.99 5.08 21.52
CA ASN A 195 -20.63 4.65 21.21
C ASN A 195 -19.91 5.70 20.35
N PRO A 196 -19.61 6.88 20.92
CA PRO A 196 -19.11 8.03 20.17
C PRO A 196 -17.70 7.82 19.59
N GLU A 197 -16.97 6.80 20.03
CA GLU A 197 -15.60 6.53 19.60
C GLU A 197 -15.56 5.57 18.40
N ASN A 198 -16.64 4.85 18.13
CA ASN A 198 -16.68 3.85 17.07
C ASN A 198 -17.36 4.40 15.81
N HIS A 199 -16.58 5.06 14.99
CA HIS A 199 -17.02 5.61 13.71
C HIS A 199 -15.86 5.69 12.70
N ASN A 200 -16.21 5.87 11.45
CA ASN A 200 -15.30 5.74 10.30
C ASN A 200 -14.30 6.90 10.09
N GLN A 201 -14.38 7.99 10.83
CA GLN A 201 -13.57 9.18 10.50
C GLN A 201 -12.06 8.94 10.58
N GLY A 202 -11.57 8.20 11.60
CA GLY A 202 -10.15 7.86 11.70
C GLY A 202 -9.67 7.00 10.53
N LEU A 203 -10.47 5.98 10.18
CA LEU A 203 -10.20 5.12 9.03
C LEU A 203 -10.29 5.89 7.70
N ALA A 204 -11.19 6.86 7.58
CA ALA A 204 -11.30 7.71 6.39
C ALA A 204 -10.08 8.61 6.24
N LEU A 205 -9.59 9.22 7.34
CA LEU A 205 -8.36 10.02 7.30
C LEU A 205 -7.14 9.17 6.89
N LEU A 206 -7.02 7.97 7.43
CA LEU A 206 -5.97 7.03 7.05
C LEU A 206 -6.11 6.61 5.58
N GLY A 207 -7.33 6.31 5.14
CA GLY A 207 -7.62 5.90 3.78
C GLY A 207 -7.38 6.99 2.75
N ASP A 208 -7.64 8.24 3.08
CA ASP A 208 -7.35 9.41 2.24
C ASP A 208 -5.84 9.56 2.00
N THR A 209 -5.02 9.55 3.06
CA THR A 209 -3.55 9.58 2.92
C THR A 209 -3.01 8.36 2.19
N LEU A 210 -3.56 7.18 2.46
CA LEU A 210 -3.19 5.94 1.79
C LEU A 210 -3.51 5.97 0.30
N LEU A 211 -4.66 6.52 -0.06
CA LEU A 211 -5.11 6.65 -1.45
C LEU A 211 -4.12 7.48 -2.27
N ASP A 212 -3.64 8.58 -1.70
CA ASP A 212 -2.63 9.42 -2.32
C ASP A 212 -1.31 8.66 -2.55
N VAL A 213 -0.85 7.88 -1.58
CA VAL A 213 0.35 7.01 -1.71
C VAL A 213 0.16 5.98 -2.83
N ILE A 214 -0.97 5.26 -2.84
CA ILE A 214 -1.28 4.25 -3.86
C ILE A 214 -1.28 4.85 -5.27
N VAL A 215 -1.91 6.00 -5.43
CA VAL A 215 -2.02 6.66 -6.74
C VAL A 215 -0.68 7.23 -7.20
N LEU A 216 0.08 7.88 -6.32
CA LEU A 216 1.40 8.41 -6.69
C LEU A 216 2.41 7.31 -6.98
N GLU A 217 2.37 6.19 -6.25
CA GLU A 217 3.19 5.01 -6.57
C GLU A 217 2.86 4.47 -7.97
N TYR A 218 1.57 4.33 -8.28
CA TYR A 218 1.13 3.92 -9.61
C TYR A 218 1.64 4.87 -10.71
N LEU A 219 1.44 6.17 -10.53
CA LEU A 219 1.90 7.18 -11.47
C LEU A 219 3.43 7.20 -11.62
N TYR A 220 4.17 6.95 -10.54
CA TYR A 220 5.62 6.82 -10.58
C TYR A 220 6.06 5.60 -11.41
N LYS A 221 5.42 4.45 -11.23
CA LYS A 221 5.73 3.22 -11.97
C LYS A 221 5.38 3.33 -13.45
N CYS A 222 4.33 4.06 -13.79
CA CYS A 222 3.94 4.35 -15.17
C CYS A 222 4.87 5.34 -15.90
N LYS A 223 6.06 5.64 -15.37
CA LYS A 223 7.01 6.65 -15.85
C LYS A 223 6.97 6.91 -17.36
N GLY A 224 6.12 7.85 -17.75
CA GLY A 224 6.28 8.61 -18.97
C GLY A 224 6.96 9.94 -18.65
N LYS A 225 7.60 10.57 -19.60
CA LYS A 225 8.41 11.79 -19.56
C LYS A 225 7.65 13.08 -19.16
N TYR A 226 6.97 13.11 -18.01
CA TYR A 226 6.09 14.23 -17.67
C TYR A 226 6.57 15.03 -16.46
N GLY A 227 6.51 16.38 -16.62
CA GLY A 227 6.82 17.31 -15.55
C GLY A 227 5.75 17.34 -14.45
N LYS A 228 6.11 17.91 -13.29
CA LYS A 228 5.36 18.02 -12.04
C LYS A 228 3.86 18.34 -12.19
N GLY A 229 3.49 19.28 -13.08
CA GLY A 229 2.09 19.72 -13.23
C GLY A 229 1.15 18.66 -13.81
N LYS A 230 1.61 17.81 -14.74
CA LYS A 230 0.77 16.73 -15.30
C LYS A 230 0.50 15.62 -14.28
N LEU A 231 1.46 15.33 -13.43
CA LEU A 231 1.34 14.30 -12.40
C LEU A 231 0.34 14.69 -11.31
N SER A 232 0.40 15.95 -10.84
CA SER A 232 -0.57 16.46 -9.87
C SER A 232 -2.00 16.40 -10.43
N ASN A 233 -2.19 16.82 -11.68
CA ASN A 233 -3.51 16.77 -12.34
C ASN A 233 -4.04 15.33 -12.46
N ASN A 234 -3.18 14.37 -12.81
CA ASN A 234 -3.57 12.96 -12.95
C ASN A 234 -3.90 12.33 -11.60
N ARG A 235 -3.13 12.63 -10.54
CA ARG A 235 -3.46 12.26 -9.17
C ARG A 235 -4.84 12.79 -8.82
N ASP A 236 -5.06 14.09 -8.96
CA ASP A 236 -6.32 14.75 -8.60
C ASP A 236 -7.54 14.13 -9.31
N GLU A 237 -7.37 13.68 -10.56
CA GLU A 237 -8.45 12.98 -11.28
C GLU A 237 -8.82 11.62 -10.68
N LEU A 238 -7.87 10.89 -10.08
CA LEU A 238 -8.11 9.59 -9.45
C LEU A 238 -8.65 9.71 -8.04
N VAL A 239 -8.16 10.68 -7.26
CA VAL A 239 -8.50 10.81 -5.83
C VAL A 239 -9.70 11.73 -5.57
N LYS A 240 -10.18 12.48 -6.57
CA LYS A 240 -11.25 13.45 -6.36
C LYS A 240 -12.56 12.81 -5.90
N ASN A 241 -13.33 13.56 -5.14
CA ASN A 241 -14.63 13.14 -4.60
C ASN A 241 -15.60 12.57 -5.65
N SER A 242 -15.58 13.05 -6.91
CA SER A 242 -16.43 12.50 -7.96
C SER A 242 -16.03 11.07 -8.36
N THR A 243 -14.73 10.74 -8.36
CA THR A 243 -14.24 9.37 -8.60
C THR A 243 -14.61 8.45 -7.44
N LEU A 244 -14.38 8.89 -6.20
CA LEU A 244 -14.79 8.13 -5.01
C LEU A 244 -16.30 7.92 -4.94
N LYS A 245 -17.08 8.91 -5.38
CA LYS A 245 -18.54 8.79 -5.46
C LYS A 245 -18.98 7.71 -6.46
N ILE A 246 -18.31 7.59 -7.61
CA ILE A 246 -18.57 6.51 -8.58
C ILE A 246 -18.31 5.14 -7.94
N ILE A 247 -17.20 5.01 -7.21
CA ILE A 247 -16.89 3.78 -6.46
C ILE A 247 -17.97 3.50 -5.41
N ALA A 248 -18.36 4.50 -4.62
CA ALA A 248 -19.40 4.37 -3.60
C ALA A 248 -20.74 3.89 -4.20
N ASP A 249 -21.14 4.45 -5.32
CA ASP A 249 -22.38 4.08 -6.01
C ASP A 249 -22.32 2.65 -6.58
N ARG A 250 -21.18 2.28 -7.16
CA ARG A 250 -20.92 0.92 -7.68
C ARG A 250 -21.00 -0.14 -6.58
N LEU A 251 -20.43 0.16 -5.41
CA LEU A 251 -20.47 -0.72 -4.23
C LEU A 251 -21.85 -0.70 -3.53
N GLY A 252 -22.73 0.24 -3.90
CA GLY A 252 -24.03 0.42 -3.25
C GLY A 252 -23.90 0.87 -1.79
N LEU A 253 -22.87 1.66 -1.45
CA LEU A 253 -22.57 2.08 -0.07
C LEU A 253 -23.72 2.82 0.60
N GLY A 254 -24.59 3.51 -0.16
CA GLY A 254 -25.77 4.16 0.39
C GLY A 254 -26.70 3.23 1.17
N ASN A 255 -26.68 1.92 0.87
CA ASN A 255 -27.47 0.90 1.57
C ASN A 255 -26.66 0.12 2.62
N LEU A 256 -25.34 0.35 2.71
CA LEU A 256 -24.46 -0.39 3.59
C LEU A 256 -23.98 0.46 4.78
N ILE A 257 -23.83 1.78 4.56
CA ILE A 257 -23.37 2.70 5.59
C ILE A 257 -24.43 2.88 6.67
N LEU A 258 -24.03 2.65 7.91
CA LEU A 258 -24.84 2.95 9.09
C LEU A 258 -24.80 4.45 9.37
N HIS A 259 -25.96 5.11 9.28
CA HIS A 259 -26.09 6.54 9.48
C HIS A 259 -27.34 6.93 10.25
N SER A 260 -27.31 8.10 10.87
CA SER A 260 -28.48 8.75 11.47
C SER A 260 -28.74 10.06 10.74
N GLY A 261 -29.97 10.26 10.28
CA GLY A 261 -30.34 11.42 9.47
C GLY A 261 -30.06 11.25 7.98
N VAL A 262 -29.80 12.36 7.27
CA VAL A 262 -29.62 12.36 5.82
C VAL A 262 -28.19 11.94 5.47
N LEU A 263 -28.05 10.94 4.57
CA LEU A 263 -26.77 10.52 4.05
C LEU A 263 -26.32 11.44 2.90
N GLY A 264 -25.29 12.25 3.16
CA GLY A 264 -24.72 13.16 2.16
C GLY A 264 -23.66 12.50 1.28
N SER A 265 -23.30 13.14 0.17
CA SER A 265 -22.22 12.67 -0.73
C SER A 265 -20.89 12.47 0.01
N LYS A 266 -20.55 13.38 0.94
CA LYS A 266 -19.33 13.27 1.76
C LYS A 266 -19.31 11.99 2.59
N ASN A 267 -20.43 11.59 3.20
CA ASN A 267 -20.45 10.34 3.97
C ASN A 267 -20.16 9.12 3.11
N LEU A 268 -20.51 9.17 1.81
CA LEU A 268 -20.25 8.08 0.86
C LEU A 268 -18.78 8.03 0.45
N THR A 269 -18.16 9.17 0.19
CA THR A 269 -16.72 9.24 -0.13
C THR A 269 -15.86 8.89 1.08
N ASP A 270 -16.17 9.46 2.27
CA ASP A 270 -15.53 9.08 3.53
C ASP A 270 -15.68 7.55 3.81
N GLY A 271 -16.78 6.94 3.37
CA GLY A 271 -17.01 5.49 3.45
C GLY A 271 -16.06 4.68 2.56
N VAL A 272 -15.77 5.13 1.34
CA VAL A 272 -14.79 4.49 0.45
C VAL A 272 -13.39 4.57 1.05
N GLU A 273 -12.99 5.77 1.49
CA GLU A 273 -11.70 5.99 2.16
C GLU A 273 -11.58 5.13 3.42
N ALA A 274 -12.63 5.07 4.25
CA ALA A 274 -12.63 4.26 5.46
C ALA A 274 -12.52 2.75 5.18
N ILE A 275 -13.16 2.25 4.13
CA ILE A 275 -13.03 0.85 3.70
C ILE A 275 -11.60 0.60 3.22
N LEU A 276 -11.01 1.51 2.45
CA LEU A 276 -9.62 1.41 2.01
C LEU A 276 -8.65 1.36 3.20
N GLY A 277 -8.81 2.28 4.17
CA GLY A 277 -8.02 2.29 5.41
C GLY A 277 -8.21 1.03 6.25
N ALA A 278 -9.45 0.51 6.32
CA ALA A 278 -9.74 -0.74 7.03
C ALA A 278 -9.09 -1.96 6.35
N ILE A 279 -9.14 -2.05 5.01
CA ILE A 279 -8.45 -3.13 4.25
C ILE A 279 -6.94 -3.04 4.48
N TYR A 280 -6.39 -1.84 4.47
CA TYR A 280 -4.97 -1.64 4.72
C TYR A 280 -4.54 -2.13 6.11
N LEU A 281 -5.27 -1.78 7.16
CA LEU A 281 -4.97 -2.23 8.53
C LEU A 281 -5.17 -3.75 8.69
N ASP A 282 -6.12 -4.34 7.98
CA ASP A 282 -6.43 -5.77 8.06
C ASP A 282 -5.52 -6.64 7.19
N ARG A 283 -5.16 -6.15 6.00
CA ARG A 283 -4.58 -6.94 4.92
C ARG A 283 -3.32 -6.33 4.27
N GLY A 284 -2.89 -5.14 4.71
CA GLY A 284 -1.72 -4.43 4.21
C GLY A 284 -1.91 -3.67 2.90
N LEU A 285 -0.85 -2.93 2.52
CA LEU A 285 -0.84 -1.99 1.39
C LEU A 285 -1.17 -2.66 0.05
N GLY A 286 -0.61 -3.83 -0.22
CA GLY A 286 -0.82 -4.53 -1.49
C GLY A 286 -2.29 -4.83 -1.74
N VAL A 287 -2.99 -5.41 -0.76
CA VAL A 287 -4.43 -5.74 -0.88
C VAL A 287 -5.28 -4.48 -0.98
N ALA A 288 -4.97 -3.43 -0.23
CA ALA A 288 -5.68 -2.15 -0.30
C ALA A 288 -5.53 -1.51 -1.68
N ARG A 289 -4.32 -1.51 -2.25
CA ARG A 289 -4.04 -1.02 -3.60
C ARG A 289 -4.83 -1.80 -4.67
N ASP A 290 -4.74 -3.13 -4.64
CA ASP A 290 -5.40 -4.00 -5.61
C ASP A 290 -6.93 -3.82 -5.54
N TRP A 291 -7.46 -3.72 -4.33
CA TRP A 291 -8.86 -3.41 -4.11
C TRP A 291 -9.26 -2.08 -4.73
N PHE A 292 -8.51 -1.00 -4.46
CA PHE A 292 -8.83 0.32 -4.99
C PHE A 292 -8.86 0.33 -6.53
N PHE A 293 -7.82 -0.20 -7.18
CA PHE A 293 -7.78 -0.25 -8.64
C PHE A 293 -8.86 -1.14 -9.25
N SER A 294 -9.25 -2.23 -8.58
CA SER A 294 -10.36 -3.08 -9.02
C SER A 294 -11.73 -2.35 -8.98
N GLN A 295 -11.87 -1.34 -8.11
CA GLN A 295 -13.09 -0.54 -8.01
C GLN A 295 -13.14 0.62 -9.00
N LEU A 296 -12.03 1.01 -9.62
CA LEU A 296 -12.02 2.08 -10.61
C LEU A 296 -12.75 1.67 -11.90
N PRO A 297 -13.49 2.60 -12.55
CA PRO A 297 -13.98 2.39 -13.90
C PRO A 297 -12.81 2.18 -14.88
N LYS A 298 -12.93 1.18 -15.77
CA LYS A 298 -11.89 0.88 -16.78
C LYS A 298 -11.53 2.09 -17.64
N GLU A 299 -12.52 2.93 -17.93
CA GLU A 299 -12.35 4.16 -18.68
C GLU A 299 -11.44 5.17 -17.97
N LYS A 300 -11.45 5.20 -16.62
CA LYS A 300 -10.57 6.05 -15.83
C LYS A 300 -9.14 5.57 -15.87
N ILE A 301 -8.93 4.27 -15.79
CA ILE A 301 -7.59 3.65 -15.91
C ILE A 301 -7.08 3.90 -17.33
N ALA A 302 -7.87 3.62 -18.37
CA ALA A 302 -7.49 3.84 -19.76
C ALA A 302 -7.17 5.31 -20.06
N GLN A 303 -7.94 6.28 -19.52
CA GLN A 303 -7.64 7.71 -19.67
C GLN A 303 -6.26 8.08 -19.13
N ILE A 304 -5.83 7.47 -18.03
CA ILE A 304 -4.53 7.73 -17.44
C ILE A 304 -3.45 7.03 -18.25
N GLU A 305 -3.68 5.78 -18.65
CA GLU A 305 -2.78 5.05 -19.53
C GLU A 305 -2.57 5.79 -20.86
N ASP A 306 -3.62 6.28 -21.48
CA ASP A 306 -3.53 7.07 -22.73
C ASP A 306 -2.75 8.38 -22.54
N LEU A 307 -2.78 9.00 -21.35
CA LEU A 307 -1.98 10.19 -21.04
C LEU A 307 -0.48 9.87 -20.92
N PHE A 308 -0.14 8.63 -20.56
CA PHE A 308 1.25 8.17 -20.42
C PHE A 308 1.80 7.56 -21.72
N TYR A 309 0.94 7.02 -22.59
CA TYR A 309 1.31 6.38 -23.83
C TYR A 309 0.95 7.24 -25.05
N GLU A 310 1.73 8.31 -25.31
CA GLU A 310 1.77 8.86 -26.67
C GLU A 310 2.36 7.80 -27.62
N LYS A 311 1.46 7.03 -28.27
CA LYS A 311 1.71 6.25 -29.51
C LYS A 311 3.07 5.53 -29.59
N SER A 312 3.48 4.76 -28.64
CA SER A 312 4.56 3.80 -28.84
C SER A 312 4.12 2.37 -28.49
N ALA A 313 4.73 1.40 -29.14
CA ALA A 313 4.37 -0.02 -29.16
C ALA A 313 4.45 -0.77 -27.81
N ASP A 314 4.50 -0.06 -26.69
CA ASP A 314 4.77 -0.60 -25.35
C ASP A 314 3.51 -0.92 -24.52
N ARG A 315 2.38 -1.19 -25.18
CA ARG A 315 1.15 -1.68 -24.52
C ARG A 315 1.35 -2.99 -23.73
N VAL A 316 2.47 -3.66 -23.97
CA VAL A 316 2.86 -4.92 -23.30
C VAL A 316 3.42 -4.68 -21.89
N LEU A 317 3.81 -3.43 -21.55
CA LEU A 317 4.41 -3.09 -20.24
C LEU A 317 3.37 -2.90 -19.12
N THR A 318 2.15 -2.51 -19.42
CA THR A 318 1.11 -2.28 -18.38
C THR A 318 0.71 -3.57 -17.66
N GLU A 319 0.66 -4.70 -18.39
CA GLU A 319 0.44 -6.00 -17.74
C GLU A 319 1.61 -6.41 -16.85
N LYS A 320 2.85 -5.96 -17.14
CA LYS A 320 4.02 -6.20 -16.29
C LYS A 320 4.10 -5.31 -15.04
N ILE A 321 3.55 -4.10 -15.06
CA ILE A 321 3.64 -3.15 -13.93
C ILE A 321 2.87 -3.67 -12.69
N PHE A 322 1.79 -4.41 -12.88
CA PHE A 322 1.07 -5.05 -11.79
C PHE A 322 1.81 -6.23 -11.13
N VAL A 323 2.87 -6.74 -11.78
CA VAL A 323 3.65 -7.91 -11.31
C VAL A 323 5.03 -7.51 -10.76
N THR A 324 5.56 -6.35 -11.16
CA THR A 324 6.90 -5.89 -10.78
C THR A 324 6.94 -4.97 -9.57
N ASP A 325 6.02 -5.11 -8.60
CA ASP A 325 6.38 -4.76 -7.24
C ASP A 325 7.60 -5.63 -6.87
N PRO A 326 8.67 -5.06 -6.33
CA PRO A 326 9.67 -5.92 -5.72
C PRO A 326 8.90 -6.87 -4.80
N LEU A 327 9.06 -8.15 -5.00
CA LEU A 327 8.46 -9.20 -4.18
C LEU A 327 9.14 -9.08 -2.81
N ILE A 328 8.75 -8.05 -2.04
CA ILE A 328 9.32 -7.80 -0.72
C ILE A 328 8.71 -8.84 0.20
N SER A 329 9.45 -9.91 0.33
CA SER A 329 9.18 -10.97 1.29
C SER A 329 9.38 -10.42 2.70
N ALA A 330 8.49 -10.77 3.64
CA ALA A 330 8.70 -10.53 5.06
C ALA A 330 9.94 -11.27 5.60
N THR A 331 10.42 -12.28 4.86
CA THR A 331 11.53 -13.17 5.22
C THR A 331 12.75 -13.03 4.30
N ASP A 332 12.81 -12.00 3.46
CA ASP A 332 13.89 -11.79 2.46
C ASP A 332 14.00 -12.95 1.43
N THR A 333 12.90 -13.66 1.18
CA THR A 333 12.86 -14.81 0.27
C THR A 333 12.82 -14.35 -1.19
N ASP A 334 13.68 -14.95 -2.02
CA ASP A 334 13.72 -14.71 -3.48
C ASP A 334 12.64 -15.52 -4.22
N TYR A 335 11.77 -14.82 -4.96
CA TYR A 335 10.68 -15.38 -5.77
C TYR A 335 10.98 -15.40 -7.27
N SER A 336 12.15 -14.93 -7.72
CA SER A 336 12.48 -14.75 -9.15
C SER A 336 12.39 -16.06 -9.94
N GLN A 337 12.73 -17.19 -9.34
CA GLN A 337 12.60 -18.49 -9.98
C GLN A 337 11.13 -18.90 -10.18
N LEU A 338 10.28 -18.67 -9.18
CA LEU A 338 8.85 -18.94 -9.29
C LEU A 338 8.21 -18.04 -10.36
N ASP A 339 8.55 -16.76 -10.36
CA ASP A 339 8.12 -15.78 -11.36
C ASP A 339 8.50 -16.21 -12.79
N ALA A 340 9.76 -16.60 -13.00
CA ALA A 340 10.25 -17.08 -14.29
C ALA A 340 9.56 -18.37 -14.78
N LEU A 341 9.23 -19.29 -13.89
CA LEU A 341 8.53 -20.52 -14.23
C LEU A 341 7.08 -20.25 -14.61
N LEU A 342 6.39 -19.41 -13.84
CA LEU A 342 5.01 -19.04 -14.09
C LEU A 342 4.86 -18.21 -15.37
N SER A 343 5.76 -17.24 -15.62
CA SER A 343 5.74 -16.41 -16.85
C SER A 343 5.93 -17.22 -18.13
N THR A 344 6.59 -18.36 -18.04
CA THR A 344 6.79 -19.29 -19.17
C THR A 344 5.76 -20.42 -19.25
N GLY A 345 4.73 -20.42 -18.38
CA GLY A 345 3.66 -21.42 -18.35
C GLY A 345 4.11 -22.82 -17.91
N LYS A 346 5.22 -22.93 -17.21
CA LYS A 346 5.76 -24.21 -16.70
C LYS A 346 5.09 -24.60 -15.38
N TRP A 347 3.79 -24.82 -15.41
CA TRP A 347 2.93 -24.96 -14.22
C TRP A 347 3.40 -26.03 -13.23
N GLN A 348 3.79 -27.22 -13.70
CA GLN A 348 4.27 -28.30 -12.83
C GLN A 348 5.59 -27.92 -12.12
N ALA A 349 6.52 -27.30 -12.82
CA ALA A 349 7.76 -26.83 -12.22
C ALA A 349 7.53 -25.68 -11.25
N ALA A 350 6.58 -24.80 -11.56
CA ALA A 350 6.17 -23.71 -10.66
C ALA A 350 5.50 -24.22 -9.38
N ASP A 351 4.74 -25.32 -9.44
CA ASP A 351 4.14 -25.97 -8.25
C ASP A 351 5.23 -26.51 -7.32
N LEU A 352 6.23 -27.20 -7.88
CA LEU A 352 7.39 -27.65 -7.12
C LEU A 352 8.17 -26.48 -6.50
N GLU A 353 8.44 -25.42 -7.27
CA GLU A 353 9.12 -24.23 -6.78
C GLU A 353 8.30 -23.51 -5.71
N THR A 354 6.98 -23.51 -5.81
CA THR A 354 6.10 -22.95 -4.76
C THR A 354 6.33 -23.67 -3.44
N ARG A 355 6.42 -25.00 -3.45
CA ARG A 355 6.74 -25.77 -2.24
C ARG A 355 8.12 -25.38 -1.68
N GLU A 356 9.15 -25.28 -2.54
CA GLU A 356 10.50 -24.92 -2.09
C GLU A 356 10.55 -23.49 -1.53
N VAL A 357 9.85 -22.55 -2.15
CA VAL A 357 9.69 -21.17 -1.65
C VAL A 357 9.02 -21.19 -0.27
N MET A 358 7.91 -21.92 -0.10
CA MET A 358 7.22 -21.99 1.19
C MET A 358 8.11 -22.57 2.29
N LEU A 359 8.94 -23.55 1.98
CA LEU A 359 9.91 -24.10 2.93
C LEU A 359 11.02 -23.09 3.28
N ARG A 360 11.53 -22.33 2.29
CA ARG A 360 12.51 -21.26 2.53
C ARG A 360 11.96 -20.17 3.45
N VAL A 361 10.72 -19.73 3.23
CA VAL A 361 10.04 -18.73 4.05
C VAL A 361 10.01 -19.12 5.53
N ILE A 362 9.77 -20.39 5.85
CA ILE A 362 9.74 -20.88 7.23
C ILE A 362 11.10 -21.42 7.73
N GLY A 363 12.17 -21.30 6.94
CA GLY A 363 13.51 -21.77 7.31
C GLY A 363 13.66 -23.28 7.41
N ARG A 364 12.90 -24.06 6.62
CA ARG A 364 12.93 -25.54 6.60
C ARG A 364 13.36 -26.07 5.24
N VAL A 365 13.71 -27.37 5.22
CA VAL A 365 14.16 -28.05 4.00
C VAL A 365 13.43 -29.39 3.73
N ASP A 366 12.50 -29.79 4.60
CA ASP A 366 11.89 -31.13 4.59
C ASP A 366 10.38 -31.08 4.28
N PHE A 367 9.58 -30.56 5.20
CA PHE A 367 8.12 -30.45 5.04
C PHE A 367 7.55 -29.25 5.79
N LEU A 368 6.35 -28.81 5.42
CA LEU A 368 5.60 -27.74 6.04
C LEU A 368 4.66 -28.33 7.11
N PRO A 369 4.98 -28.19 8.41
CA PRO A 369 4.10 -28.64 9.48
C PRO A 369 2.81 -27.84 9.52
N ARG A 370 1.70 -28.48 9.88
CA ARG A 370 0.39 -27.83 9.97
C ARG A 370 0.39 -26.63 10.92
N GLU A 371 1.10 -26.76 12.03
CA GLU A 371 1.22 -25.73 13.07
C GLU A 371 1.88 -24.46 12.54
N LEU A 372 2.83 -24.58 11.61
CA LEU A 372 3.50 -23.43 10.98
C LEU A 372 2.70 -22.81 9.84
N ILE A 373 1.65 -23.45 9.36
CA ILE A 373 0.76 -22.84 8.34
C ILE A 373 -0.01 -21.64 8.96
N GLU A 374 -0.41 -21.75 10.22
CA GLU A 374 -1.13 -20.69 10.93
C GLU A 374 -0.22 -19.48 11.24
N GLU A 375 1.09 -19.72 11.35
CA GLU A 375 2.13 -18.69 11.59
C GLU A 375 2.81 -18.24 10.30
N PHE A 376 2.41 -18.76 9.14
CA PHE A 376 3.04 -18.43 7.85
C PHE A 376 2.89 -16.94 7.54
N PRO A 377 3.98 -16.21 7.17
CA PRO A 377 3.92 -14.79 6.89
C PRO A 377 2.90 -14.48 5.79
N CYS A 378 1.93 -13.63 6.11
CA CYS A 378 0.85 -13.30 5.19
C CYS A 378 1.34 -12.61 3.91
N GLU A 379 2.41 -11.82 4.00
CA GLU A 379 3.04 -11.16 2.85
C GLU A 379 3.55 -12.18 1.84
N ASP A 380 4.30 -13.19 2.32
CA ASP A 380 4.87 -14.23 1.48
C ASP A 380 3.79 -15.10 0.84
N LEU A 381 2.73 -15.43 1.60
CA LEU A 381 1.58 -16.15 1.05
C LEU A 381 0.87 -15.37 -0.06
N ARG A 382 0.74 -14.04 0.12
CA ARG A 382 0.15 -13.15 -0.88
C ARG A 382 1.01 -13.02 -2.14
N ILE A 383 2.34 -12.98 -1.99
CA ILE A 383 3.25 -12.94 -3.14
C ILE A 383 3.03 -14.20 -4.00
N ILE A 384 3.01 -15.36 -3.38
CA ILE A 384 2.79 -16.64 -4.09
C ILE A 384 1.43 -16.63 -4.78
N ASP A 385 0.36 -16.28 -4.05
CA ASP A 385 -1.01 -16.23 -4.60
C ASP A 385 -1.13 -15.26 -5.78
N ARG A 386 -0.56 -14.06 -5.65
CA ARG A 386 -0.55 -13.05 -6.71
C ARG A 386 0.18 -13.52 -7.97
N LEU A 387 1.35 -14.14 -7.84
CA LEU A 387 2.09 -14.67 -8.97
C LEU A 387 1.28 -15.75 -9.70
N TRP A 388 0.71 -16.69 -8.98
CA TRP A 388 -0.12 -17.75 -9.56
C TRP A 388 -1.35 -17.17 -10.26
N ARG A 389 -2.09 -16.27 -9.64
CA ARG A 389 -3.28 -15.63 -10.22
C ARG A 389 -2.94 -14.85 -11.49
N HIS A 390 -1.91 -14.04 -11.41
CA HIS A 390 -1.49 -13.22 -12.55
C HIS A 390 -1.19 -14.04 -13.78
N TYR A 391 -0.24 -14.97 -13.69
CA TYR A 391 0.20 -15.72 -14.84
C TYR A 391 -0.82 -16.74 -15.34
N SER A 392 -1.68 -17.24 -14.46
CA SER A 392 -2.75 -18.15 -14.84
C SER A 392 -4.05 -17.47 -15.29
N ARG A 393 -4.13 -16.13 -15.23
CA ARG A 393 -5.35 -15.35 -15.45
C ARG A 393 -6.48 -15.79 -14.52
N ASP A 394 -6.19 -15.78 -13.23
CA ASP A 394 -7.10 -16.19 -12.16
C ASP A 394 -7.60 -17.64 -12.25
N ARG A 395 -6.86 -18.55 -12.91
CA ARG A 395 -7.18 -19.98 -12.91
C ARG A 395 -6.62 -20.73 -11.71
N PHE A 396 -5.48 -20.29 -11.20
CA PHE A 396 -4.76 -20.92 -10.09
C PHE A 396 -4.39 -19.87 -9.04
N GLY A 397 -4.26 -20.31 -7.79
CA GLY A 397 -3.92 -19.48 -6.63
C GLY A 397 -4.61 -20.01 -5.37
N PHE A 398 -4.07 -19.69 -4.20
CA PHE A 398 -4.67 -20.12 -2.93
C PHE A 398 -6.05 -19.48 -2.72
N SER A 399 -6.19 -18.20 -3.06
CA SER A 399 -7.48 -17.50 -2.98
C SER A 399 -8.53 -18.11 -3.91
N ILE A 400 -8.16 -18.52 -5.11
CA ILE A 400 -9.04 -19.23 -6.05
C ILE A 400 -9.49 -20.57 -5.49
N GLN A 401 -8.58 -21.31 -4.84
CA GLN A 401 -8.91 -22.57 -4.19
C GLN A 401 -9.92 -22.38 -3.05
N VAL A 402 -9.77 -21.30 -2.27
CA VAL A 402 -10.73 -20.93 -1.20
C VAL A 402 -12.09 -20.59 -1.79
N GLU A 403 -12.15 -19.85 -2.90
CA GLU A 403 -13.41 -19.54 -3.60
C GLU A 403 -14.11 -20.82 -4.05
N ILE A 404 -13.40 -21.73 -4.72
CA ILE A 404 -13.95 -23.03 -5.16
C ILE A 404 -14.46 -23.85 -3.96
N LEU A 405 -13.69 -23.90 -2.85
CA LEU A 405 -14.10 -24.62 -1.65
C LEU A 405 -15.40 -24.04 -1.06
N ASN A 406 -15.55 -22.72 -1.07
CA ASN A 406 -16.77 -22.05 -0.62
C ASN A 406 -17.96 -22.33 -1.56
N GLU A 407 -17.76 -22.32 -2.88
CA GLU A 407 -18.78 -22.66 -3.88
C GLU A 407 -19.36 -24.06 -3.67
N VAL A 408 -18.53 -25.02 -3.26
CA VAL A 408 -18.96 -26.40 -2.99
C VAL A 408 -19.37 -26.63 -1.52
N GLY A 409 -19.63 -25.55 -0.77
CA GLY A 409 -20.15 -25.60 0.60
C GLY A 409 -19.16 -26.15 1.62
N GLY A 410 -17.85 -26.00 1.41
CA GLY A 410 -16.79 -26.51 2.29
C GLY A 410 -16.58 -28.03 2.20
N ASN A 411 -17.18 -28.70 1.22
CA ASN A 411 -17.06 -30.14 1.04
C ASN A 411 -15.74 -30.49 0.29
N TRP A 412 -14.83 -31.14 0.99
CA TRP A 412 -13.49 -31.48 0.47
C TRP A 412 -13.52 -32.46 -0.70
N ASP A 413 -14.46 -33.40 -0.73
CA ASP A 413 -14.57 -34.35 -1.84
C ASP A 413 -15.01 -33.64 -3.13
N ASN A 414 -16.06 -32.79 -3.01
CA ASN A 414 -16.52 -31.97 -4.13
C ASN A 414 -15.46 -30.95 -4.58
N PHE A 415 -14.68 -30.41 -3.64
CA PHE A 415 -13.56 -29.56 -3.95
C PHE A 415 -12.48 -30.32 -4.73
N GLY A 416 -12.09 -31.50 -4.25
CA GLY A 416 -11.10 -32.36 -4.91
C GLY A 416 -11.50 -32.74 -6.32
N ASP A 417 -12.77 -33.06 -6.54
CA ASP A 417 -13.34 -33.35 -7.89
C ASP A 417 -13.28 -32.09 -8.78
N ARG A 418 -13.61 -30.91 -8.24
CA ARG A 418 -13.65 -29.64 -8.97
C ARG A 418 -12.26 -29.16 -9.41
N VAL A 419 -11.24 -29.35 -8.57
CA VAL A 419 -9.85 -28.93 -8.86
C VAL A 419 -9.01 -30.02 -9.52
N GLY A 420 -9.58 -31.21 -9.73
CA GLY A 420 -8.90 -32.33 -10.37
C GLY A 420 -7.90 -33.09 -9.48
N TRP A 421 -7.98 -32.90 -8.16
CA TRP A 421 -7.18 -33.67 -7.20
C TRP A 421 -7.81 -35.01 -6.84
N ARG A 422 -9.09 -35.18 -7.18
CA ARG A 422 -9.83 -36.41 -7.03
C ARG A 422 -10.48 -36.79 -8.37
N ILE A 423 -10.26 -38.01 -8.82
CA ILE A 423 -10.77 -38.52 -10.11
C ILE A 423 -11.51 -39.82 -9.82
N ASP A 424 -12.75 -39.95 -10.28
CA ASP A 424 -13.61 -41.11 -10.05
C ASP A 424 -13.72 -41.52 -8.57
N GLY A 425 -13.76 -40.51 -7.66
CA GLY A 425 -13.85 -40.70 -6.22
C GLY A 425 -12.54 -41.09 -5.53
N ILE A 426 -11.42 -41.10 -6.26
CA ILE A 426 -10.10 -41.47 -5.71
C ILE A 426 -9.17 -40.25 -5.72
N TRP A 427 -8.63 -39.91 -4.54
CA TRP A 427 -7.62 -38.86 -4.40
C TRP A 427 -6.34 -39.25 -5.13
N GLN A 428 -5.86 -38.38 -6.00
CA GLN A 428 -4.65 -38.63 -6.79
C GLN A 428 -3.41 -38.38 -5.93
N PRO A 429 -2.41 -39.28 -5.96
CA PRO A 429 -1.12 -39.03 -5.31
C PRO A 429 -0.41 -37.86 -6.00
N LYS A 430 0.17 -36.95 -5.21
CA LYS A 430 1.04 -35.88 -5.72
C LYS A 430 2.48 -36.33 -5.86
#